data_ec3c9c003ae2bf73291ca978e40241d8
#
_entry.id   ec3c9c003ae2bf73291ca978e40241d8
#
_cell.length_a   1.000
_cell.length_b   1.000
_cell.length_c   1.000
_cell.angle_alpha   90.00
_cell.angle_beta   90.00
_cell.angle_gamma   90.00
#
_symmetry.space_group_name_H-M   'P 1'
#
loop_
_entity.id
_entity.type
_entity.pdbx_description
1 polymer ?
#
loop_
_entity_poly.entity_id
_entity_poly.type
_entity_poly.pdbx_seq_one_letter_code
_entity_poly.pdbx_strand_id
1 'polypeptide(L)'
;MLSMEDVKENTGFVEAHTFEEKGFRYAEAGSGPTIVVLHGLFGALSNFRSLFEHFSPHYRVVIPTLPLYTMPALKTNVKALSDFLHDFMQFKGLENVNLVGNSLGGHVALLYTSEHREKVNSMTLTASSGLYENSLGGTFPKRGNYDFIKKKVALTFYDPVHATKDLVDETFRIVNNNQHALRILHLAKSAIRHNMAKELPKMNVPTCLIWGRNDTITPPEVAEEFQNLLPKADLYWLDECGHAPMMEHPDKFNSTLSKWLSRMFIR
;
A
#
# COMPACT_ATOMS: atom_id res chain seq x y z
N MET A 1 -25.40 -2.69 14.27
CA MET A 1 -24.90 -3.99 14.77
C MET A 1 -24.96 -4.92 13.58
N LEU A 2 -23.83 -5.02 12.83
CA LEU A 2 -23.73 -5.93 11.70
C LEU A 2 -23.73 -7.37 12.23
N SER A 3 -24.52 -8.24 11.63
CA SER A 3 -24.63 -9.63 12.07
C SER A 3 -23.33 -10.40 11.77
N MET A 4 -23.08 -11.52 12.47
CA MET A 4 -21.93 -12.40 12.18
C MET A 4 -22.02 -13.03 10.76
N GLU A 5 -23.17 -13.00 10.13
CA GLU A 5 -23.37 -13.40 8.73
C GLU A 5 -22.88 -12.29 7.77
N ASP A 6 -23.11 -11.01 8.08
CA ASP A 6 -22.61 -9.88 7.29
C ASP A 6 -21.07 -9.82 7.26
N VAL A 7 -20.42 -10.30 8.35
CA VAL A 7 -18.93 -10.37 8.41
C VAL A 7 -18.38 -11.51 7.55
N LYS A 8 -19.11 -12.64 7.42
CA LYS A 8 -18.70 -13.77 6.56
C LYS A 8 -18.97 -13.53 5.07
N GLU A 9 -20.07 -12.85 4.72
CA GLU A 9 -20.31 -12.43 3.33
C GLU A 9 -19.28 -11.40 2.88
N ASN A 10 -18.71 -10.66 3.82
CA ASN A 10 -17.79 -9.55 3.56
C ASN A 10 -16.34 -9.95 3.22
N THR A 11 -15.88 -11.17 3.53
CA THR A 11 -14.55 -11.68 3.13
C THR A 11 -14.56 -12.39 1.77
N GLY A 12 -15.73 -12.86 1.32
CA GLY A 12 -15.87 -13.77 0.20
C GLY A 12 -15.48 -13.23 -1.17
N PHE A 13 -15.64 -11.90 -1.43
CA PHE A 13 -15.41 -11.37 -2.78
C PHE A 13 -13.92 -11.38 -3.16
N VAL A 14 -13.03 -10.87 -2.30
CA VAL A 14 -11.58 -10.87 -2.58
C VAL A 14 -11.02 -12.29 -2.55
N GLU A 15 -11.49 -13.15 -1.65
CA GLU A 15 -11.10 -14.55 -1.57
C GLU A 15 -11.49 -15.34 -2.82
N ALA A 16 -12.71 -15.12 -3.34
CA ALA A 16 -13.18 -15.75 -4.58
C ALA A 16 -12.37 -15.38 -5.82
N HIS A 17 -11.61 -14.26 -5.76
CA HIS A 17 -10.78 -13.75 -6.85
C HIS A 17 -9.28 -13.89 -6.56
N THR A 18 -8.89 -14.72 -5.57
CA THR A 18 -7.50 -14.95 -5.21
C THR A 18 -6.95 -16.17 -5.96
N PHE A 19 -5.78 -15.99 -6.53
CA PHE A 19 -5.05 -16.99 -7.31
C PHE A 19 -3.69 -17.27 -6.67
N GLU A 20 -3.20 -18.48 -6.90
CA GLU A 20 -1.83 -18.87 -6.57
C GLU A 20 -1.23 -19.63 -7.76
N GLU A 21 -0.33 -18.97 -8.50
CA GLU A 21 0.23 -19.49 -9.74
C GLU A 21 1.73 -19.18 -9.83
N LYS A 22 2.52 -20.15 -10.18
CA LYS A 22 3.99 -20.03 -10.35
C LYS A 22 4.70 -19.36 -9.17
N GLY A 23 4.20 -19.55 -7.95
CA GLY A 23 4.75 -18.97 -6.74
C GLY A 23 4.28 -17.53 -6.43
N PHE A 24 3.41 -16.97 -7.27
CA PHE A 24 2.75 -15.68 -7.02
C PHE A 24 1.37 -15.90 -6.45
N ARG A 25 1.06 -15.23 -5.34
CA ARG A 25 -0.29 -15.11 -4.80
C ARG A 25 -0.80 -13.70 -5.06
N TYR A 26 -2.01 -13.58 -5.60
CA TYR A 26 -2.59 -12.29 -5.95
C TYR A 26 -4.12 -12.36 -6.00
N ALA A 27 -4.79 -11.21 -5.87
CA ALA A 27 -6.20 -11.09 -6.22
C ALA A 27 -6.32 -10.37 -7.57
N GLU A 28 -7.29 -10.79 -8.40
CA GLU A 28 -7.53 -10.19 -9.71
C GLU A 28 -9.00 -10.23 -10.07
N ALA A 29 -9.55 -9.11 -10.53
CA ALA A 29 -10.89 -9.04 -11.10
C ALA A 29 -11.01 -7.92 -12.14
N GLY A 30 -12.06 -8.02 -12.96
CA GLY A 30 -12.41 -7.00 -13.93
C GLY A 30 -11.62 -7.08 -15.23
N SER A 31 -11.85 -6.10 -16.10
CA SER A 31 -11.21 -5.95 -17.41
C SER A 31 -11.08 -4.47 -17.77
N GLY A 32 -10.23 -4.15 -18.75
CA GLY A 32 -9.96 -2.78 -19.18
C GLY A 32 -8.59 -2.28 -18.74
N PRO A 33 -8.40 -0.97 -18.53
CA PRO A 33 -7.12 -0.41 -18.09
C PRO A 33 -6.71 -1.03 -16.74
N THR A 34 -5.42 -1.37 -16.60
CA THR A 34 -4.96 -2.12 -15.43
C THR A 34 -4.59 -1.20 -14.28
N ILE A 35 -5.09 -1.52 -13.08
CA ILE A 35 -4.65 -0.98 -11.79
C ILE A 35 -3.91 -2.08 -11.03
N VAL A 36 -2.66 -1.84 -10.67
CA VAL A 36 -1.88 -2.73 -9.79
C VAL A 36 -1.75 -2.09 -8.43
N VAL A 37 -2.21 -2.80 -7.39
CA VAL A 37 -2.28 -2.27 -6.02
C VAL A 37 -1.23 -2.94 -5.13
N LEU A 38 -0.44 -2.13 -4.42
CA LEU A 38 0.67 -2.57 -3.57
C LEU A 38 0.40 -2.20 -2.11
N HIS A 39 0.32 -3.21 -1.26
CA HIS A 39 0.03 -3.04 0.17
C HIS A 39 1.26 -2.66 0.99
N GLY A 40 1.03 -2.08 2.17
CA GLY A 40 2.07 -1.73 3.15
C GLY A 40 2.57 -2.91 3.98
N LEU A 41 3.38 -2.59 5.01
CA LEU A 41 4.14 -3.58 5.80
C LEU A 41 3.27 -4.60 6.55
N PHE A 42 2.15 -4.18 7.11
CA PHE A 42 1.16 -5.04 7.78
C PHE A 42 -0.12 -5.16 6.93
N GLY A 43 -0.01 -4.80 5.64
CA GLY A 43 -1.13 -4.80 4.74
C GLY A 43 -1.48 -6.21 4.27
N ALA A 44 -2.77 -6.40 4.03
CA ALA A 44 -3.33 -7.58 3.40
C ALA A 44 -4.19 -7.16 2.19
N LEU A 45 -4.62 -8.12 1.40
CA LEU A 45 -5.54 -7.88 0.27
C LEU A 45 -6.83 -7.20 0.74
N SER A 46 -7.30 -7.54 1.95
CA SER A 46 -8.51 -6.98 2.57
C SER A 46 -8.44 -5.47 2.82
N ASN A 47 -7.24 -4.89 2.99
CA ASN A 47 -7.09 -3.44 3.20
C ASN A 47 -7.55 -2.63 1.97
N PHE A 48 -7.55 -3.24 0.80
CA PHE A 48 -7.95 -2.63 -0.47
C PHE A 48 -9.26 -3.18 -1.02
N ARG A 49 -10.04 -3.86 -0.18
CA ARG A 49 -11.30 -4.46 -0.60
C ARG A 49 -12.23 -3.46 -1.27
N SER A 50 -12.49 -2.31 -0.63
CA SER A 50 -13.38 -1.28 -1.18
C SER A 50 -12.86 -0.75 -2.53
N LEU A 51 -11.54 -0.56 -2.68
CA LEU A 51 -10.93 -0.19 -3.96
C LEU A 51 -11.16 -1.30 -5.00
N PHE A 52 -10.90 -2.55 -4.63
CA PHE A 52 -11.03 -3.69 -5.52
C PHE A 52 -12.46 -3.82 -6.06
N GLU A 53 -13.46 -3.75 -5.18
CA GLU A 53 -14.88 -3.82 -5.54
C GLU A 53 -15.33 -2.61 -6.38
N HIS A 54 -14.84 -1.40 -6.04
CA HIS A 54 -15.22 -0.16 -6.72
C HIS A 54 -14.68 -0.09 -8.16
N PHE A 55 -13.44 -0.51 -8.37
CA PHE A 55 -12.78 -0.35 -9.68
C PHE A 55 -12.93 -1.56 -10.60
N SER A 56 -13.12 -2.78 -10.09
CA SER A 56 -13.23 -3.98 -10.93
C SER A 56 -14.35 -3.99 -11.97
N PRO A 57 -15.46 -3.26 -11.84
CA PRO A 57 -16.45 -3.15 -12.92
C PRO A 57 -15.93 -2.47 -14.21
N HIS A 58 -14.88 -1.62 -14.11
CA HIS A 58 -14.40 -0.80 -15.23
C HIS A 58 -12.88 -0.91 -15.46
N TYR A 59 -12.15 -1.54 -14.56
CA TYR A 59 -10.71 -1.73 -14.62
C TYR A 59 -10.34 -3.19 -14.36
N ARG A 60 -9.24 -3.63 -14.91
CA ARG A 60 -8.57 -4.84 -14.45
C ARG A 60 -7.78 -4.50 -13.18
N VAL A 61 -8.27 -4.89 -12.03
CA VAL A 61 -7.61 -4.64 -10.73
C VAL A 61 -6.82 -5.88 -10.32
N VAL A 62 -5.54 -5.69 -10.04
CA VAL A 62 -4.60 -6.76 -9.67
C VAL A 62 -3.87 -6.36 -8.40
N ILE A 63 -3.93 -7.22 -7.36
CA ILE A 63 -3.30 -6.98 -6.05
C ILE A 63 -2.35 -8.13 -5.74
N PRO A 64 -1.04 -8.04 -6.09
CA PRO A 64 -0.07 -9.05 -5.68
C PRO A 64 0.14 -9.03 -4.17
N THR A 65 0.25 -10.22 -3.56
CA THR A 65 0.70 -10.37 -2.19
C THR A 65 2.22 -10.21 -2.16
N LEU A 66 2.71 -9.10 -1.63
CA LEU A 66 4.15 -8.88 -1.50
C LEU A 66 4.76 -9.91 -0.52
N PRO A 67 5.91 -10.52 -0.85
CA PRO A 67 6.50 -11.63 -0.09
C PRO A 67 7.25 -11.15 1.18
N LEU A 68 6.60 -10.27 1.97
CA LEU A 68 7.21 -9.59 3.13
C LEU A 68 7.76 -10.58 4.18
N TYR A 69 7.10 -11.75 4.31
CA TYR A 69 7.39 -12.73 5.37
C TYR A 69 7.99 -14.02 4.84
N THR A 70 8.08 -14.21 3.53
CA THR A 70 8.55 -15.46 2.90
C THR A 70 9.93 -15.34 2.27
N MET A 71 10.39 -14.12 1.94
CA MET A 71 11.73 -13.89 1.42
C MET A 71 12.82 -14.31 2.42
N PRO A 72 14.03 -14.74 1.97
CA PRO A 72 15.18 -14.92 2.85
C PRO A 72 15.48 -13.63 3.59
N ALA A 73 15.62 -13.69 4.93
CA ALA A 73 15.71 -12.49 5.78
C ALA A 73 16.82 -11.50 5.35
N LEU A 74 17.99 -12.00 4.94
CA LEU A 74 19.13 -11.19 4.49
C LEU A 74 18.90 -10.52 3.13
N LYS A 75 17.95 -11.01 2.34
CA LYS A 75 17.57 -10.46 1.03
C LYS A 75 16.30 -9.60 1.11
N THR A 76 15.69 -9.49 2.28
CA THR A 76 14.43 -8.74 2.47
C THR A 76 14.72 -7.24 2.55
N ASN A 77 14.45 -6.53 1.46
CA ASN A 77 14.64 -5.08 1.31
C ASN A 77 13.71 -4.51 0.24
N VAL A 78 13.60 -3.18 0.13
CA VAL A 78 12.70 -2.51 -0.83
C VAL A 78 13.04 -2.86 -2.28
N LYS A 79 14.34 -2.97 -2.62
CA LYS A 79 14.77 -3.36 -3.98
C LYS A 79 14.29 -4.76 -4.34
N ALA A 80 14.40 -5.72 -3.45
CA ALA A 80 13.93 -7.08 -3.70
C ALA A 80 12.40 -7.17 -3.86
N LEU A 81 11.65 -6.26 -3.22
CA LEU A 81 10.20 -6.13 -3.46
C LEU A 81 9.91 -5.51 -4.83
N SER A 82 10.72 -4.55 -5.28
CA SER A 82 10.63 -4.01 -6.65
C SER A 82 10.95 -5.06 -7.70
N ASP A 83 11.98 -5.90 -7.47
CA ASP A 83 12.33 -7.01 -8.35
C ASP A 83 11.20 -8.05 -8.41
N PHE A 84 10.61 -8.40 -7.26
CA PHE A 84 9.44 -9.27 -7.21
C PHE A 84 8.27 -8.69 -8.01
N LEU A 85 8.00 -7.39 -7.89
CA LEU A 85 6.96 -6.74 -8.68
C LEU A 85 7.28 -6.84 -10.17
N HIS A 86 8.53 -6.64 -10.57
CA HIS A 86 8.96 -6.79 -11.97
C HIS A 86 8.68 -8.19 -12.50
N ASP A 87 9.09 -9.22 -11.77
CA ASP A 87 8.86 -10.63 -12.15
C ASP A 87 7.35 -10.94 -12.23
N PHE A 88 6.56 -10.42 -11.29
CA PHE A 88 5.12 -10.56 -11.30
C PHE A 88 4.46 -9.87 -12.51
N MET A 89 4.89 -8.64 -12.82
CA MET A 89 4.41 -7.89 -13.99
C MET A 89 4.72 -8.63 -15.30
N GLN A 90 5.92 -9.20 -15.42
CA GLN A 90 6.29 -10.05 -16.57
C GLN A 90 5.44 -11.32 -16.63
N PHE A 91 5.27 -12.02 -15.51
CA PHE A 91 4.44 -13.22 -15.43
C PHE A 91 3.01 -12.98 -15.90
N LYS A 92 2.42 -11.85 -15.54
CA LYS A 92 1.04 -11.47 -15.90
C LYS A 92 0.94 -10.77 -17.27
N GLY A 93 2.07 -10.43 -17.92
CA GLY A 93 2.10 -9.65 -19.16
C GLY A 93 1.51 -8.25 -18.99
N LEU A 94 1.77 -7.60 -17.84
CA LEU A 94 1.21 -6.29 -17.52
C LEU A 94 2.09 -5.17 -18.06
N GLU A 95 1.47 -4.30 -18.84
CA GLU A 95 2.08 -3.12 -19.47
C GLU A 95 1.18 -1.90 -19.26
N ASN A 96 1.78 -0.72 -19.25
CA ASN A 96 1.04 0.56 -19.15
C ASN A 96 0.06 0.60 -17.97
N VAL A 97 0.51 0.18 -16.80
CA VAL A 97 -0.33 0.04 -15.60
C VAL A 97 -0.46 1.36 -14.84
N ASN A 98 -1.56 1.48 -14.11
CA ASN A 98 -1.74 2.49 -13.07
C ASN A 98 -1.36 1.85 -11.74
N LEU A 99 -0.25 2.28 -11.13
CA LEU A 99 0.19 1.76 -9.83
C LEU A 99 -0.55 2.49 -8.71
N VAL A 100 -1.02 1.77 -7.71
CA VAL A 100 -1.57 2.34 -6.47
C VAL A 100 -0.81 1.74 -5.30
N GLY A 101 -0.11 2.54 -4.52
CA GLY A 101 0.71 2.05 -3.42
C GLY A 101 0.45 2.77 -2.10
N ASN A 102 0.30 1.99 -1.02
CA ASN A 102 0.21 2.52 0.34
C ASN A 102 1.49 2.22 1.11
N SER A 103 2.01 3.23 1.82
CA SER A 103 3.15 3.10 2.73
C SER A 103 4.35 2.44 2.03
N LEU A 104 4.85 1.30 2.51
CA LEU A 104 5.90 0.52 1.86
C LEU A 104 5.54 0.16 0.41
N GLY A 105 4.27 -0.14 0.11
CA GLY A 105 3.82 -0.40 -1.26
C GLY A 105 3.97 0.80 -2.18
N GLY A 106 3.81 2.02 -1.66
CA GLY A 106 4.10 3.26 -2.38
C GLY A 106 5.60 3.40 -2.68
N HIS A 107 6.47 3.05 -1.73
CA HIS A 107 7.92 3.04 -1.95
C HIS A 107 8.34 2.02 -3.04
N VAL A 108 7.72 0.83 -3.03
CA VAL A 108 7.94 -0.18 -4.08
C VAL A 108 7.48 0.37 -5.45
N ALA A 109 6.31 1.03 -5.50
CA ALA A 109 5.82 1.67 -6.72
C ALA A 109 6.78 2.73 -7.25
N LEU A 110 7.33 3.58 -6.37
CA LEU A 110 8.32 4.59 -6.72
C LEU A 110 9.58 3.97 -7.30
N LEU A 111 10.15 2.98 -6.60
CA LEU A 111 11.38 2.32 -7.05
C LEU A 111 11.17 1.60 -8.38
N TYR A 112 10.08 0.83 -8.51
CA TYR A 112 9.71 0.17 -9.75
C TYR A 112 9.57 1.19 -10.91
N THR A 113 8.89 2.30 -10.66
CA THR A 113 8.71 3.34 -11.69
C THR A 113 10.01 3.99 -12.10
N SER A 114 10.97 4.17 -11.17
CA SER A 114 12.28 4.73 -11.51
C SER A 114 13.11 3.83 -12.42
N GLU A 115 12.89 2.52 -12.34
CA GLU A 115 13.61 1.50 -13.11
C GLU A 115 12.90 1.10 -14.40
N HIS A 116 11.56 1.20 -14.44
CA HIS A 116 10.69 0.70 -15.52
C HIS A 116 9.63 1.73 -15.91
N ARG A 117 10.07 2.96 -16.18
CA ARG A 117 9.19 4.11 -16.45
C ARG A 117 8.19 3.85 -17.58
N GLU A 118 8.62 3.15 -18.61
CA GLU A 118 7.83 2.83 -19.80
C GLU A 118 6.66 1.88 -19.54
N LYS A 119 6.70 1.15 -18.41
CA LYS A 119 5.64 0.22 -17.98
C LYS A 119 4.52 0.89 -17.18
N VAL A 120 4.73 2.14 -16.74
CA VAL A 120 3.86 2.82 -15.78
C VAL A 120 3.18 4.01 -16.46
N ASN A 121 1.86 3.94 -16.56
CA ASN A 121 1.03 5.03 -17.08
C ASN A 121 0.85 6.15 -16.04
N SER A 122 0.54 5.78 -14.81
CA SER A 122 0.38 6.70 -13.69
C SER A 122 0.69 6.05 -12.35
N MET A 123 0.95 6.87 -11.32
CA MET A 123 1.07 6.42 -9.94
C MET A 123 0.02 7.08 -9.05
N THR A 124 -0.46 6.34 -8.06
CA THR A 124 -1.18 6.87 -6.90
C THR A 124 -0.44 6.46 -5.65
N LEU A 125 0.02 7.44 -4.89
CA LEU A 125 0.72 7.22 -3.63
C LEU A 125 -0.18 7.66 -2.47
N THR A 126 -0.42 6.77 -1.54
CA THR A 126 -1.19 7.08 -0.34
C THR A 126 -0.37 6.78 0.89
N ALA A 127 -0.14 7.80 1.72
CA ALA A 127 0.69 7.67 2.91
C ALA A 127 2.03 6.95 2.66
N SER A 128 2.70 7.29 1.54
CA SER A 128 3.84 6.53 1.01
C SER A 128 5.11 6.73 1.84
N SER A 129 5.86 5.66 2.05
CA SER A 129 7.29 5.72 2.40
C SER A 129 8.11 6.18 1.18
N GLY A 130 9.41 6.42 1.37
CA GLY A 130 10.36 6.78 0.30
C GLY A 130 11.02 8.13 0.49
N LEU A 131 10.52 8.97 1.39
CA LEU A 131 11.17 10.18 1.89
C LEU A 131 11.44 10.01 3.39
N TYR A 132 10.67 10.68 4.23
CA TYR A 132 10.74 10.58 5.66
C TYR A 132 9.52 9.83 6.22
N GLU A 133 9.72 9.03 7.24
CA GLU A 133 8.65 8.42 8.02
C GLU A 133 9.00 8.43 9.51
N ASN A 134 8.04 8.76 10.35
CA ASN A 134 8.10 8.48 11.77
C ASN A 134 7.94 6.97 11.91
N SER A 135 9.05 6.25 11.89
CA SER A 135 8.99 4.80 11.88
C SER A 135 7.97 4.34 12.92
N LEU A 136 7.12 3.38 12.58
CA LEU A 136 6.34 2.60 13.55
C LEU A 136 7.28 1.97 14.61
N GLY A 137 8.33 2.74 14.85
CA GLY A 137 9.49 2.51 15.65
C GLY A 137 10.29 1.36 15.08
N GLY A 138 11.51 1.59 14.73
CA GLY A 138 12.45 0.51 14.52
C GLY A 138 12.48 -0.45 15.71
N THR A 139 11.50 -0.39 16.59
CA THR A 139 11.41 -1.23 17.76
C THR A 139 9.96 -1.52 18.08
N PHE A 140 9.63 -2.80 18.07
CA PHE A 140 8.55 -3.34 18.89
C PHE A 140 9.19 -3.88 20.21
N PRO A 141 9.72 -2.99 21.08
CA PRO A 141 10.48 -3.45 22.27
C PRO A 141 9.60 -4.25 23.22
N LYS A 142 8.29 -4.11 23.11
CA LYS A 142 7.29 -4.80 23.92
C LYS A 142 6.35 -5.64 23.04
N ARG A 143 6.87 -6.30 22.00
CA ARG A 143 6.07 -7.10 21.07
C ARG A 143 5.21 -8.18 21.74
N GLY A 144 5.63 -8.73 22.88
CA GLY A 144 4.85 -9.68 23.68
C GLY A 144 3.71 -9.04 24.48
N ASN A 145 3.58 -7.71 24.49
CA ASN A 145 2.50 -7.01 25.19
C ASN A 145 1.40 -6.65 24.20
N TYR A 146 0.26 -7.29 24.32
CA TYR A 146 -0.89 -7.12 23.43
C TYR A 146 -1.43 -5.68 23.44
N ASP A 147 -1.57 -5.06 24.62
CA ASP A 147 -2.07 -3.68 24.72
C ASP A 147 -1.11 -2.66 24.10
N PHE A 148 0.20 -2.92 24.18
CA PHE A 148 1.19 -2.11 23.49
C PHE A 148 1.00 -2.21 21.96
N ILE A 149 0.82 -3.42 21.42
CA ILE A 149 0.57 -3.62 19.99
C ILE A 149 -0.77 -2.99 19.57
N LYS A 150 -1.83 -3.17 20.35
CA LYS A 150 -3.14 -2.52 20.11
C LYS A 150 -3.00 -1.00 19.99
N LYS A 151 -2.27 -0.37 20.91
CA LYS A 151 -2.00 1.09 20.85
C LYS A 151 -1.21 1.47 19.60
N LYS A 152 -0.22 0.65 19.17
CA LYS A 152 0.56 0.89 17.96
C LYS A 152 -0.27 0.76 16.69
N VAL A 153 -1.14 -0.23 16.60
CA VAL A 153 -2.08 -0.38 15.48
C VAL A 153 -3.05 0.79 15.44
N ALA A 154 -3.57 1.24 16.60
CA ALA A 154 -4.46 2.39 16.66
C ALA A 154 -3.83 3.69 16.14
N LEU A 155 -2.51 3.89 16.28
CA LEU A 155 -1.81 5.05 15.74
C LEU A 155 -1.78 5.11 14.20
N THR A 156 -2.13 4.01 13.53
CA THR A 156 -2.26 3.99 12.06
C THR A 156 -3.47 4.78 11.59
N PHE A 157 -4.47 4.96 12.45
CA PHE A 157 -5.75 5.55 12.13
C PHE A 157 -5.98 6.84 12.91
N TYR A 158 -6.76 7.75 12.36
CA TYR A 158 -7.30 8.89 13.09
C TYR A 158 -8.36 8.41 14.09
N ASP A 159 -9.33 7.61 13.61
CA ASP A 159 -10.32 6.98 14.49
C ASP A 159 -9.85 5.57 14.90
N PRO A 160 -9.57 5.34 16.21
CA PRO A 160 -9.15 4.03 16.71
C PRO A 160 -10.14 2.88 16.44
N VAL A 161 -11.38 3.16 16.05
CA VAL A 161 -12.39 2.14 15.70
C VAL A 161 -11.91 1.24 14.57
N HIS A 162 -11.11 1.77 13.65
CA HIS A 162 -10.52 1.03 12.53
C HIS A 162 -9.41 0.05 12.96
N ALA A 163 -8.86 0.20 14.17
CA ALA A 163 -7.96 -0.78 14.76
C ALA A 163 -8.75 -1.98 15.30
N THR A 164 -9.38 -2.71 14.40
CA THR A 164 -10.23 -3.86 14.74
C THR A 164 -9.45 -4.92 15.52
N LYS A 165 -10.19 -5.76 16.28
CA LYS A 165 -9.57 -6.87 17.01
C LYS A 165 -8.79 -7.79 16.08
N ASP A 166 -9.32 -8.11 14.91
CA ASP A 166 -8.69 -9.02 13.95
C ASP A 166 -7.36 -8.45 13.42
N LEU A 167 -7.33 -7.14 13.12
CA LEU A 167 -6.11 -6.45 12.68
C LEU A 167 -5.05 -6.42 13.79
N VAL A 168 -5.47 -6.20 15.04
CA VAL A 168 -4.57 -6.24 16.20
C VAL A 168 -4.03 -7.65 16.43
N ASP A 169 -4.90 -8.68 16.38
CA ASP A 169 -4.54 -10.09 16.56
C ASP A 169 -3.55 -10.54 15.48
N GLU A 170 -3.79 -10.16 14.22
CA GLU A 170 -2.91 -10.46 13.10
C GLU A 170 -1.54 -9.79 13.30
N THR A 171 -1.52 -8.49 13.58
CA THR A 171 -0.29 -7.74 13.84
C THR A 171 0.48 -8.35 15.00
N PHE A 172 -0.22 -8.69 16.11
CA PHE A 172 0.39 -9.33 17.27
C PHE A 172 1.04 -10.66 16.90
N ARG A 173 0.36 -11.51 16.12
CA ARG A 173 0.89 -12.79 15.63
C ARG A 173 2.14 -12.59 14.76
N ILE A 174 2.09 -11.61 13.85
CA ILE A 174 3.21 -11.29 12.95
C ILE A 174 4.45 -10.85 13.73
N VAL A 175 4.33 -9.88 14.62
CA VAL A 175 5.49 -9.32 15.35
C VAL A 175 6.05 -10.28 16.40
N ASN A 176 5.25 -11.24 16.87
CA ASN A 176 5.71 -12.28 17.80
C ASN A 176 6.36 -13.49 17.13
N ASN A 177 6.24 -13.62 15.81
CA ASN A 177 7.05 -14.55 15.05
C ASN A 177 8.45 -13.95 14.84
N ASN A 178 9.49 -14.60 15.38
CA ASN A 178 10.88 -14.11 15.34
C ASN A 178 11.38 -13.90 13.91
N GLN A 179 11.03 -14.79 12.99
CA GLN A 179 11.45 -14.68 11.59
C GLN A 179 10.74 -13.53 10.87
N HIS A 180 9.45 -13.33 11.12
CA HIS A 180 8.70 -12.18 10.56
C HIS A 180 9.23 -10.87 11.15
N ALA A 181 9.43 -10.79 12.45
CA ALA A 181 9.98 -9.61 13.13
C ALA A 181 11.35 -9.18 12.56
N LEU A 182 12.23 -10.15 12.26
CA LEU A 182 13.53 -9.88 11.65
C LEU A 182 13.37 -9.28 10.23
N ARG A 183 12.47 -9.84 9.41
CA ARG A 183 12.19 -9.33 8.06
C ARG A 183 11.60 -7.92 8.11
N ILE A 184 10.64 -7.67 9.00
CA ILE A 184 10.07 -6.34 9.24
C ILE A 184 11.19 -5.33 9.57
N LEU A 185 12.09 -5.69 10.46
CA LEU A 185 13.23 -4.84 10.83
C LEU A 185 14.15 -4.55 9.64
N HIS A 186 14.42 -5.53 8.79
CA HIS A 186 15.21 -5.36 7.57
C HIS A 186 14.50 -4.44 6.57
N LEU A 187 13.20 -4.63 6.35
CA LEU A 187 12.39 -3.78 5.46
C LEU A 187 12.35 -2.33 5.95
N ALA A 188 12.04 -2.12 7.23
CA ALA A 188 12.00 -0.78 7.82
C ALA A 188 13.37 -0.06 7.69
N LYS A 189 14.47 -0.75 8.02
CA LYS A 189 15.82 -0.19 7.83
C LYS A 189 16.15 0.07 6.37
N SER A 190 15.68 -0.78 5.46
CA SER A 190 15.87 -0.60 4.02
C SER A 190 15.08 0.62 3.51
N ALA A 191 13.81 0.77 3.92
CA ALA A 191 12.97 1.90 3.54
C ALA A 191 13.59 3.24 3.98
N ILE A 192 14.07 3.32 5.22
CA ILE A 192 14.73 4.53 5.75
C ILE A 192 16.03 4.86 4.99
N ARG A 193 16.82 3.85 4.61
CA ARG A 193 18.09 4.04 3.90
C ARG A 193 17.90 4.40 2.43
N HIS A 194 16.81 3.95 1.83
CA HIS A 194 16.51 4.13 0.42
C HIS A 194 15.63 5.37 0.20
N ASN A 195 16.21 6.55 0.46
CA ASN A 195 15.51 7.83 0.26
C ASN A 195 15.45 8.18 -1.23
N MET A 196 14.23 8.46 -1.74
CA MET A 196 13.93 8.72 -3.14
C MET A 196 14.06 10.19 -3.56
N ALA A 197 14.40 11.12 -2.65
CA ALA A 197 14.39 12.56 -2.92
C ALA A 197 15.20 12.97 -4.17
N LYS A 198 16.30 12.28 -4.46
CA LYS A 198 17.14 12.55 -5.65
C LYS A 198 16.55 12.01 -6.95
N GLU A 199 15.68 11.01 -6.87
CA GLU A 199 15.07 10.35 -8.04
C GLU A 199 13.72 10.96 -8.41
N LEU A 200 12.95 11.44 -7.42
CA LEU A 200 11.61 12.01 -7.64
C LEU A 200 11.56 13.11 -8.70
N PRO A 201 12.51 14.09 -8.75
CA PRO A 201 12.49 15.12 -9.79
C PRO A 201 12.67 14.62 -11.23
N LYS A 202 13.17 13.40 -11.39
CA LYS A 202 13.38 12.75 -12.69
C LYS A 202 12.15 11.95 -13.15
N MET A 203 11.19 11.71 -12.24
CA MET A 203 10.00 10.90 -12.51
C MET A 203 8.91 11.71 -13.21
N ASN A 204 8.93 11.72 -14.53
CA ASN A 204 7.93 12.42 -15.34
C ASN A 204 6.67 11.56 -15.56
N VAL A 205 6.07 11.06 -14.47
CA VAL A 205 4.85 10.22 -14.45
C VAL A 205 3.73 11.00 -13.78
N PRO A 206 2.51 11.06 -14.34
CA PRO A 206 1.37 11.61 -13.63
C PRO A 206 1.18 10.91 -12.29
N THR A 207 1.14 11.67 -11.21
CA THR A 207 1.08 11.10 -9.86
C THR A 207 -0.06 11.73 -9.06
N CYS A 208 -0.90 10.89 -8.48
CA CYS A 208 -1.92 11.26 -7.53
C CYS A 208 -1.40 11.00 -6.11
N LEU A 209 -1.41 12.00 -5.26
CA LEU A 209 -1.11 11.88 -3.84
C LEU A 209 -2.43 11.98 -3.06
N ILE A 210 -2.81 10.93 -2.33
CA ILE A 210 -4.00 10.93 -1.46
C ILE A 210 -3.54 10.69 -0.04
N TRP A 211 -3.74 11.68 0.85
CA TRP A 211 -3.11 11.66 2.16
C TRP A 211 -4.05 12.07 3.29
N GLY A 212 -3.93 11.41 4.43
CA GLY A 212 -4.62 11.83 5.65
C GLY A 212 -3.93 13.02 6.31
N ARG A 213 -4.70 14.05 6.70
CA ARG A 213 -4.16 15.22 7.41
C ARG A 213 -3.65 14.90 8.81
N ASN A 214 -4.06 13.76 9.36
CA ASN A 214 -3.70 13.32 10.70
C ASN A 214 -2.75 12.10 10.67
N ASP A 215 -2.09 11.87 9.53
CA ASP A 215 -1.10 10.80 9.44
C ASP A 215 0.10 11.10 10.34
N THR A 216 0.32 10.25 11.34
CA THR A 216 1.44 10.37 12.29
C THR A 216 2.66 9.52 11.89
N ILE A 217 2.54 8.69 10.87
CA ILE A 217 3.59 7.78 10.39
C ILE A 217 4.36 8.43 9.24
N THR A 218 3.65 8.82 8.19
CA THR A 218 4.17 9.69 7.13
C THR A 218 3.42 11.02 7.19
N PRO A 219 3.89 11.97 8.02
CA PRO A 219 3.12 13.16 8.35
C PRO A 219 2.88 14.06 7.13
N PRO A 220 1.94 15.01 7.22
CA PRO A 220 1.52 15.86 6.09
C PRO A 220 2.67 16.52 5.33
N GLU A 221 3.74 16.91 6.01
CA GLU A 221 4.94 17.52 5.42
C GLU A 221 5.60 16.61 4.39
N VAL A 222 5.47 15.29 4.55
CA VAL A 222 6.00 14.30 3.60
C VAL A 222 5.21 14.33 2.31
N ALA A 223 3.88 14.46 2.38
CA ALA A 223 3.03 14.59 1.19
C ALA A 223 3.33 15.89 0.42
N GLU A 224 3.56 16.99 1.13
CA GLU A 224 3.95 18.28 0.56
C GLU A 224 5.33 18.17 -0.11
N GLU A 225 6.28 17.46 0.51
CA GLU A 225 7.60 17.23 -0.07
C GLU A 225 7.50 16.36 -1.34
N PHE A 226 6.67 15.29 -1.34
CA PHE A 226 6.39 14.53 -2.56
C PHE A 226 5.81 15.40 -3.66
N GLN A 227 4.85 16.28 -3.35
CA GLN A 227 4.25 17.19 -4.32
C GLN A 227 5.29 18.18 -4.90
N ASN A 228 6.18 18.67 -4.08
CA ASN A 228 7.24 19.62 -4.49
C ASN A 228 8.31 18.95 -5.36
N LEU A 229 8.62 17.70 -5.12
CA LEU A 229 9.70 16.98 -5.82
C LEU A 229 9.22 16.29 -7.11
N LEU A 230 7.96 15.83 -7.17
CA LEU A 230 7.41 15.15 -8.34
C LEU A 230 6.89 16.16 -9.37
N PRO A 231 7.40 16.16 -10.63
CA PRO A 231 7.05 17.17 -11.64
C PRO A 231 5.57 17.22 -12.03
N LYS A 232 4.83 16.13 -11.82
CA LYS A 232 3.43 15.98 -12.24
C LYS A 232 2.58 15.38 -11.12
N ALA A 233 2.61 15.98 -9.93
CA ALA A 233 1.86 15.51 -8.78
C ALA A 233 0.65 16.40 -8.47
N ASP A 234 -0.51 15.76 -8.26
CA ASP A 234 -1.70 16.37 -7.68
C ASP A 234 -1.89 15.85 -6.26
N LEU A 235 -2.00 16.71 -5.26
CA LEU A 235 -2.19 16.34 -3.85
C LEU A 235 -3.63 16.56 -3.40
N TYR A 236 -4.21 15.51 -2.80
CA TYR A 236 -5.56 15.50 -2.24
C TYR A 236 -5.49 15.12 -0.76
N TRP A 237 -6.09 15.96 0.06
CA TRP A 237 -6.18 15.76 1.50
C TRP A 237 -7.49 15.10 1.91
N LEU A 238 -7.41 14.17 2.85
CA LEU A 238 -8.56 13.65 3.58
C LEU A 238 -8.46 14.13 5.03
N ASP A 239 -9.45 14.89 5.46
CA ASP A 239 -9.57 15.34 6.84
C ASP A 239 -10.04 14.18 7.73
N GLU A 240 -9.67 14.24 9.03
CA GLU A 240 -9.99 13.19 10.01
C GLU A 240 -9.53 11.80 9.54
N CYS A 241 -8.31 11.74 9.01
CA CYS A 241 -7.76 10.56 8.36
C CYS A 241 -6.28 10.40 8.73
N GLY A 242 -5.89 9.18 9.08
CA GLY A 242 -4.51 8.80 9.39
C GLY A 242 -3.78 8.18 8.19
N HIS A 243 -3.03 7.09 8.47
CA HIS A 243 -2.09 6.45 7.54
C HIS A 243 -2.76 5.48 6.54
N ALA A 244 -4.04 5.18 6.71
CA ALA A 244 -4.75 4.23 5.86
C ALA A 244 -6.03 4.83 5.22
N PRO A 245 -5.89 5.85 4.35
CA PRO A 245 -7.04 6.56 3.76
C PRO A 245 -8.05 5.65 3.06
N MET A 246 -7.59 4.58 2.41
CA MET A 246 -8.43 3.59 1.73
C MET A 246 -9.26 2.71 2.69
N MET A 247 -8.91 2.70 3.98
CA MET A 247 -9.64 1.96 5.03
C MET A 247 -10.53 2.90 5.84
N GLU A 248 -10.05 4.10 6.18
CA GLU A 248 -10.78 5.06 7.01
C GLU A 248 -11.89 5.78 6.24
N HIS A 249 -11.61 6.16 5.00
CA HIS A 249 -12.54 6.90 4.14
C HIS A 249 -12.63 6.29 2.75
N PRO A 250 -13.05 5.01 2.62
CA PRO A 250 -13.02 4.28 1.35
C PRO A 250 -13.78 4.99 0.22
N ASP A 251 -14.95 5.56 0.48
CA ASP A 251 -15.76 6.25 -0.53
C ASP A 251 -15.08 7.53 -1.02
N LYS A 252 -14.52 8.33 -0.11
CA LYS A 252 -13.78 9.55 -0.47
C LYS A 252 -12.51 9.20 -1.24
N PHE A 253 -11.77 8.19 -0.78
CA PHE A 253 -10.58 7.68 -1.46
C PHE A 253 -10.91 7.24 -2.88
N ASN A 254 -11.88 6.35 -3.05
CA ASN A 254 -12.27 5.80 -4.34
C ASN A 254 -12.79 6.89 -5.28
N SER A 255 -13.63 7.83 -4.79
CA SER A 255 -14.16 8.92 -5.63
C SER A 255 -13.05 9.88 -6.07
N THR A 256 -12.08 10.18 -5.21
CA THR A 256 -10.92 11.02 -5.54
C THR A 256 -10.08 10.36 -6.62
N LEU A 257 -9.74 9.09 -6.42
CA LEU A 257 -8.96 8.31 -7.38
C LEU A 257 -9.69 8.16 -8.71
N SER A 258 -11.00 7.87 -8.71
CA SER A 258 -11.81 7.78 -9.94
C SER A 258 -11.81 9.08 -10.75
N LYS A 259 -12.04 10.20 -10.08
CA LYS A 259 -12.02 11.54 -10.73
C LYS A 259 -10.63 11.87 -11.28
N TRP A 260 -9.57 11.46 -10.59
CA TRP A 260 -8.22 11.70 -11.05
C TRP A 260 -7.87 10.81 -12.26
N LEU A 261 -8.16 9.51 -12.19
CA LEU A 261 -7.90 8.56 -13.28
C LEU A 261 -8.70 8.94 -14.55
N SER A 262 -9.95 9.40 -14.43
CA SER A 262 -10.76 9.78 -15.59
C SER A 262 -10.09 10.87 -16.42
N ARG A 263 -9.30 11.77 -15.83
CA ARG A 263 -8.55 12.81 -16.55
C ARG A 263 -7.41 12.25 -17.40
N MET A 264 -6.92 11.05 -17.08
CA MET A 264 -5.85 10.40 -17.84
C MET A 264 -6.33 9.79 -19.14
N PHE A 265 -7.63 9.53 -19.29
CA PHE A 265 -8.25 8.90 -20.47
C PHE A 265 -8.97 9.88 -21.40
N ILE A 266 -9.01 11.17 -21.06
CA ILE A 266 -9.65 12.23 -21.88
C ILE A 266 -8.66 12.82 -22.94
N ARG A 267 -7.54 12.17 -23.18
CA ARG A 267 -6.57 12.63 -24.20
C ARG A 267 -6.66 11.82 -25.47
#